data_44b5117d1c2a4d20fad5eb2f93cfd949
#
_entry.id   44b5117d1c2a4d20fad5eb2f93cfd949
#
_cell.length_a   1.000
_cell.length_b   1.000
_cell.length_c   1.000
_cell.angle_alpha   90.00
_cell.angle_beta   90.00
_cell.angle_gamma   90.00
#
_symmetry.space_group_name_H-M   'P 1'
#
loop_
_entity.id
_entity.type
_entity.pdbx_description
1 polymer ?
#
loop_
_entity_poly.entity_id
_entity_poly.type
_entity_poly.pdbx_seq_one_letter_code
_entity_poly.pdbx_strand_id
1 'polypeptide(L)'
;MSYPRRNAATQRFTLGAPRTFSVSRDGQRILFCRSAAGDDPVNRLWVIDLPESEPRLLVDPIALLGSGDIELTTAEKARRERAREAGGGIVTYTTHSDHGIVVFALNGALYKTIIATGETIELDTVGGAFDPRISPNGELVAYHAAGQLRVTGADGDRLVAGEDPANSAITWGAAEFVAAEEMGRGRGFWWGP
;
A
#
# COMPACT_ATOMS: atom_id res chain seq x y z
N MET A 1 -17.70 -28.10 -5.80
CA MET A 1 -16.49 -27.66 -6.50
C MET A 1 -15.37 -28.66 -6.22
N SER A 2 -14.61 -29.13 -7.24
CA SER A 2 -13.49 -30.08 -7.02
C SER A 2 -12.31 -29.40 -6.33
N TYR A 3 -11.44 -30.17 -5.67
CA TYR A 3 -10.24 -29.65 -4.98
C TYR A 3 -9.36 -28.72 -5.88
N PRO A 4 -9.00 -29.08 -7.11
CA PRO A 4 -8.20 -28.20 -7.95
C PRO A 4 -8.85 -26.83 -8.22
N ARG A 5 -10.17 -26.83 -8.46
CA ARG A 5 -10.91 -25.58 -8.67
C ARG A 5 -10.98 -24.71 -7.40
N ARG A 6 -11.15 -25.34 -6.24
CA ARG A 6 -11.14 -24.63 -4.96
C ARG A 6 -9.77 -24.07 -4.66
N ASN A 7 -8.71 -24.85 -4.86
CA ASN A 7 -7.33 -24.41 -4.69
C ASN A 7 -7.00 -23.20 -5.57
N ALA A 8 -7.43 -23.21 -6.84
CA ALA A 8 -7.26 -22.07 -7.75
C ALA A 8 -8.08 -20.84 -7.31
N ALA A 9 -9.37 -21.01 -7.01
CA ALA A 9 -10.26 -19.92 -6.62
C ALA A 9 -9.83 -19.22 -5.33
N THR A 10 -9.25 -19.97 -4.40
CA THR A 10 -8.77 -19.45 -3.10
C THR A 10 -7.29 -19.07 -3.11
N GLN A 11 -6.65 -19.06 -4.28
CA GLN A 11 -5.21 -18.86 -4.43
C GLN A 11 -4.39 -19.71 -3.43
N ARG A 12 -4.60 -21.01 -3.48
CA ARG A 12 -3.99 -22.02 -2.59
C ARG A 12 -4.42 -21.83 -1.11
N PHE A 13 -5.67 -21.41 -0.87
CA PHE A 13 -6.22 -21.15 0.45
C PHE A 13 -5.52 -20.02 1.21
N THR A 14 -4.98 -19.04 0.49
CA THR A 14 -4.32 -17.87 1.08
C THR A 14 -5.21 -16.64 1.18
N LEU A 15 -6.30 -16.58 0.40
CA LEU A 15 -7.27 -15.50 0.48
C LEU A 15 -8.04 -15.56 1.81
N GLY A 16 -8.43 -14.42 2.32
CA GLY A 16 -9.09 -14.28 3.63
C GLY A 16 -8.15 -14.34 4.83
N ALA A 17 -6.89 -14.74 4.66
CA ALA A 17 -5.92 -14.70 5.73
C ALA A 17 -5.43 -13.25 5.98
N PRO A 18 -5.42 -12.77 7.23
CA PRO A 18 -4.87 -11.46 7.54
C PRO A 18 -3.34 -11.45 7.33
N ARG A 19 -2.84 -10.31 6.83
CA ARG A 19 -1.41 -10.11 6.48
C ARG A 19 -1.00 -8.65 6.66
N THR A 20 0.29 -8.37 6.55
CA THR A 20 0.84 -7.01 6.62
C THR A 20 0.45 -6.32 7.93
N PHE A 21 0.72 -6.98 9.05
CA PHE A 21 0.39 -6.46 10.37
C PHE A 21 1.28 -5.28 10.77
N SER A 22 0.67 -4.28 11.39
CA SER A 22 1.35 -3.19 12.08
C SER A 22 0.70 -2.95 13.43
N VAL A 23 1.51 -2.84 14.47
CA VAL A 23 1.04 -2.56 15.84
C VAL A 23 1.49 -1.16 16.22
N SER A 24 0.59 -0.34 16.77
CA SER A 24 0.91 0.99 17.27
C SER A 24 1.95 0.94 18.40
N ARG A 25 2.68 2.04 18.57
CA ARG A 25 3.75 2.11 19.58
C ARG A 25 3.28 1.81 21.00
N ASP A 26 2.05 2.19 21.34
CA ASP A 26 1.41 1.95 22.64
C ASP A 26 0.77 0.56 22.74
N GLY A 27 0.78 -0.24 21.65
CA GLY A 27 0.20 -1.58 21.60
C GLY A 27 -1.33 -1.61 21.57
N GLN A 28 -2.01 -0.46 21.47
CA GLN A 28 -3.46 -0.37 21.56
C GLN A 28 -4.19 -0.52 20.22
N ARG A 29 -3.46 -0.47 19.11
CA ARG A 29 -4.05 -0.55 17.76
C ARG A 29 -3.28 -1.49 16.85
N ILE A 30 -4.00 -2.30 16.10
CA ILE A 30 -3.44 -3.22 15.10
C ILE A 30 -4.09 -2.95 13.76
N LEU A 31 -3.28 -2.68 12.74
CA LEU A 31 -3.70 -2.59 11.34
C LEU A 31 -3.28 -3.85 10.59
N PHE A 32 -4.10 -4.27 9.62
CA PHE A 32 -3.77 -5.39 8.74
C PHE A 32 -4.60 -5.37 7.46
N CYS A 33 -4.09 -6.05 6.43
CA CYS A 33 -4.82 -6.28 5.20
C CYS A 33 -5.48 -7.67 5.22
N ARG A 34 -6.74 -7.77 4.74
CA ARG A 34 -7.47 -9.03 4.59
C ARG A 34 -8.58 -8.86 3.57
N SER A 35 -8.82 -9.86 2.73
CA SER A 35 -10.02 -9.90 1.90
C SER A 35 -11.26 -10.32 2.72
N ALA A 36 -12.46 -10.07 2.18
CA ALA A 36 -13.71 -10.33 2.91
C ALA A 36 -14.01 -11.82 3.03
N ALA A 37 -13.54 -12.64 2.09
CA ALA A 37 -13.79 -14.07 2.05
C ALA A 37 -12.59 -14.85 1.50
N GLY A 38 -12.61 -16.17 1.67
CA GLY A 38 -11.52 -17.04 1.20
C GLY A 38 -11.44 -17.22 -0.33
N ASP A 39 -12.39 -16.70 -1.08
CA ASP A 39 -12.43 -16.67 -2.55
C ASP A 39 -12.53 -15.24 -3.11
N ASP A 40 -12.47 -14.22 -2.24
CA ASP A 40 -12.42 -12.82 -2.63
C ASP A 40 -10.95 -12.38 -2.82
N PRO A 41 -10.51 -11.99 -4.03
CA PRO A 41 -9.13 -11.58 -4.28
C PRO A 41 -8.82 -10.15 -3.83
N VAL A 42 -9.83 -9.36 -3.39
CA VAL A 42 -9.66 -7.94 -3.08
C VAL A 42 -9.38 -7.74 -1.59
N ASN A 43 -8.14 -7.36 -1.28
CA ASN A 43 -7.75 -7.02 0.09
C ASN A 43 -8.30 -5.64 0.50
N ARG A 44 -8.77 -5.57 1.71
CA ARG A 44 -9.25 -4.39 2.42
C ARG A 44 -8.32 -4.07 3.57
N LEU A 45 -8.37 -2.85 4.05
CA LEU A 45 -7.64 -2.44 5.25
C LEU A 45 -8.56 -2.53 6.47
N TRP A 46 -8.06 -3.20 7.50
CA TRP A 46 -8.78 -3.44 8.76
C TRP A 46 -8.01 -2.89 9.94
N VAL A 47 -8.73 -2.58 11.00
CA VAL A 47 -8.16 -2.11 12.26
C VAL A 47 -8.82 -2.85 13.43
N ILE A 48 -8.03 -3.14 14.44
CA ILE A 48 -8.48 -3.56 15.78
C ILE A 48 -8.00 -2.50 16.75
N ASP A 49 -8.90 -1.93 17.52
CA ASP A 49 -8.61 -1.05 18.64
C ASP A 49 -8.80 -1.86 19.94
N LEU A 50 -7.76 -1.97 20.77
CA LEU A 50 -7.83 -2.70 22.04
C LEU A 50 -8.47 -1.81 23.14
N PRO A 51 -9.24 -2.40 24.09
CA PRO A 51 -9.41 -3.86 24.31
C PRO A 51 -10.46 -4.54 23.43
N GLU A 52 -11.12 -3.83 22.50
CA GLU A 52 -12.02 -4.46 21.54
C GLU A 52 -11.24 -5.50 20.72
N SER A 53 -11.80 -6.68 20.56
CA SER A 53 -11.15 -7.77 19.82
C SER A 53 -11.69 -7.94 18.39
N GLU A 54 -12.80 -7.26 18.07
CA GLU A 54 -13.46 -7.39 16.78
C GLU A 54 -12.84 -6.46 15.74
N PRO A 55 -12.39 -6.98 14.59
CA PRO A 55 -11.86 -6.17 13.52
C PRO A 55 -12.92 -5.24 12.92
N ARG A 56 -12.60 -3.97 12.81
CA ARG A 56 -13.38 -2.97 12.09
C ARG A 56 -12.82 -2.79 10.68
N LEU A 57 -13.69 -2.80 9.67
CA LEU A 57 -13.31 -2.42 8.30
C LEU A 57 -12.96 -0.92 8.28
N LEU A 58 -11.74 -0.60 7.90
CA LEU A 58 -11.27 0.79 7.83
C LEU A 58 -11.44 1.36 6.42
N VAL A 59 -10.97 0.62 5.40
CA VAL A 59 -11.10 1.04 3.98
C VAL A 59 -11.50 -0.15 3.12
N ASP A 60 -12.56 0.02 2.33
CA ASP A 60 -12.92 -0.87 1.23
C ASP A 60 -12.53 -0.22 -0.10
N PRO A 61 -11.55 -0.77 -0.84
CA PRO A 61 -11.11 -0.21 -2.11
C PRO A 61 -12.21 -0.22 -3.18
N ILE A 62 -13.18 -1.13 -3.11
CA ILE A 62 -14.31 -1.17 -4.04
C ILE A 62 -15.24 0.02 -3.78
N ALA A 63 -15.54 0.31 -2.51
CA ALA A 63 -16.34 1.47 -2.14
C ALA A 63 -15.64 2.80 -2.47
N LEU A 64 -14.31 2.83 -2.32
CA LEU A 64 -13.50 4.03 -2.59
C LEU A 64 -13.42 4.37 -4.08
N LEU A 65 -13.22 3.37 -4.94
CA LEU A 65 -13.05 3.57 -6.39
C LEU A 65 -14.35 3.42 -7.19
N GLY A 66 -15.43 2.97 -6.56
CA GLY A 66 -16.62 2.49 -7.25
C GLY A 66 -16.41 1.08 -7.84
N SER A 67 -17.36 0.64 -8.66
CA SER A 67 -17.34 -0.70 -9.26
C SER A 67 -16.41 -0.84 -10.48
N GLY A 68 -15.48 0.08 -10.67
CA GLY A 68 -14.48 0.04 -11.74
C GLY A 68 -13.41 -1.05 -11.51
N ASP A 69 -12.82 -1.54 -12.58
CA ASP A 69 -11.68 -2.45 -12.50
C ASP A 69 -10.50 -1.76 -11.81
N ILE A 70 -9.85 -2.48 -10.91
CA ILE A 70 -8.62 -2.01 -10.27
C ILE A 70 -7.47 -2.23 -11.26
N GLU A 71 -7.12 -1.19 -12.00
CA GLU A 71 -6.00 -1.22 -12.93
C GLU A 71 -4.68 -0.97 -12.19
N LEU A 72 -3.69 -1.81 -12.48
CA LEU A 72 -2.34 -1.67 -11.95
C LEU A 72 -1.41 -1.10 -13.01
N THR A 73 -0.58 -0.13 -12.62
CA THR A 73 0.53 0.30 -13.47
C THR A 73 1.53 -0.82 -13.71
N THR A 74 2.31 -0.74 -14.79
CA THR A 74 3.36 -1.74 -15.08
C THR A 74 4.38 -1.84 -13.94
N ALA A 75 4.76 -0.72 -13.34
CA ALA A 75 5.69 -0.68 -12.21
C ALA A 75 5.11 -1.37 -10.96
N GLU A 76 3.84 -1.12 -10.65
CA GLU A 76 3.17 -1.76 -9.52
C GLU A 76 2.95 -3.26 -9.77
N LYS A 77 2.63 -3.67 -11.00
CA LYS A 77 2.57 -5.09 -11.38
C LYS A 77 3.92 -5.77 -11.12
N ALA A 78 5.03 -5.20 -11.62
CA ALA A 78 6.36 -5.73 -11.41
C ALA A 78 6.75 -5.77 -9.92
N ARG A 79 6.35 -4.76 -9.12
CA ARG A 79 6.56 -4.76 -7.66
C ARG A 79 5.80 -5.90 -6.99
N ARG A 80 4.53 -6.10 -7.34
CA ARG A 80 3.68 -7.16 -6.76
C ARG A 80 4.16 -8.55 -7.15
N GLU A 81 4.60 -8.74 -8.38
CA GLU A 81 5.20 -10.01 -8.83
C GLU A 81 6.44 -10.34 -7.98
N ARG A 82 7.33 -9.39 -7.76
CA ARG A 82 8.51 -9.54 -6.90
C ARG A 82 8.15 -9.86 -5.45
N ALA A 83 7.13 -9.19 -4.92
CA ALA A 83 6.62 -9.45 -3.58
C ALA A 83 5.76 -10.72 -3.50
N ARG A 84 5.54 -11.43 -4.62
CA ARG A 84 4.64 -12.59 -4.75
C ARG A 84 3.22 -12.28 -4.25
N GLU A 85 2.78 -11.04 -4.45
CA GLU A 85 1.45 -10.57 -4.07
C GLU A 85 0.48 -10.78 -5.23
N ALA A 86 -0.32 -11.83 -5.16
CA ALA A 86 -1.33 -12.14 -6.16
C ALA A 86 -2.71 -11.49 -5.89
N GLY A 87 -2.90 -10.88 -4.72
CA GLY A 87 -4.16 -10.22 -4.33
C GLY A 87 -4.35 -8.85 -4.96
N GLY A 88 -5.62 -8.46 -5.20
CA GLY A 88 -6.02 -7.11 -5.58
C GLY A 88 -6.23 -6.18 -4.38
N GLY A 89 -6.69 -4.96 -4.63
CA GLY A 89 -7.02 -3.99 -3.59
C GLY A 89 -5.81 -3.44 -2.83
N ILE A 90 -5.96 -3.23 -1.52
CA ILE A 90 -4.92 -2.68 -0.64
C ILE A 90 -4.03 -3.83 -0.16
N VAL A 91 -2.83 -3.94 -0.70
CA VAL A 91 -1.89 -5.03 -0.40
C VAL A 91 -0.77 -4.60 0.55
N THR A 92 -0.48 -3.31 0.61
CA THR A 92 0.51 -2.71 1.50
C THR A 92 0.09 -1.30 1.88
N TYR A 93 0.60 -0.83 3.00
CA TYR A 93 0.36 0.52 3.50
C TYR A 93 1.55 0.99 4.33
N THR A 94 1.57 2.27 4.64
CA THR A 94 2.45 2.88 5.62
C THR A 94 1.62 3.62 6.66
N THR A 95 2.09 3.67 7.89
CA THR A 95 1.42 4.39 8.98
C THR A 95 2.44 5.10 9.85
N HIS A 96 2.03 6.14 10.53
CA HIS A 96 2.82 6.79 11.57
C HIS A 96 2.86 5.92 12.84
N SER A 97 3.85 6.11 13.71
CA SER A 97 4.09 5.29 14.90
C SER A 97 2.92 5.25 15.89
N ASP A 98 2.09 6.29 15.92
CA ASP A 98 0.89 6.38 16.76
C ASP A 98 -0.36 5.76 16.11
N HIS A 99 -0.26 5.32 14.86
CA HIS A 99 -1.38 4.82 14.07
C HIS A 99 -2.58 5.78 14.02
N GLY A 100 -2.32 7.09 13.94
CA GLY A 100 -3.35 8.11 13.75
C GLY A 100 -3.81 8.20 12.29
N ILE A 101 -2.87 7.97 11.37
CA ILE A 101 -3.08 8.00 9.91
C ILE A 101 -2.46 6.78 9.24
N VAL A 102 -3.03 6.41 8.12
CA VAL A 102 -2.50 5.39 7.21
C VAL A 102 -2.51 5.90 5.77
N VAL A 103 -1.47 5.58 5.02
CA VAL A 103 -1.36 5.91 3.59
C VAL A 103 -1.10 4.63 2.80
N PHE A 104 -1.78 4.49 1.68
CA PHE A 104 -1.65 3.34 0.80
C PHE A 104 -1.76 3.78 -0.67
N ALA A 105 -1.20 2.95 -1.55
CA ALA A 105 -1.36 3.12 -2.99
C ALA A 105 -2.51 2.25 -3.49
N LEU A 106 -3.35 2.82 -4.34
CA LEU A 106 -4.44 2.12 -4.99
C LEU A 106 -4.65 2.70 -6.38
N ASN A 107 -4.63 1.85 -7.40
CA ASN A 107 -4.87 2.24 -8.80
C ASN A 107 -3.95 3.35 -9.31
N GLY A 108 -2.71 3.41 -8.82
CA GLY A 108 -1.72 4.42 -9.23
C GLY A 108 -1.90 5.80 -8.59
N ALA A 109 -2.79 5.95 -7.63
CA ALA A 109 -2.95 7.11 -6.77
C ALA A 109 -2.62 6.76 -5.32
N LEU A 110 -2.34 7.76 -4.48
CA LEU A 110 -2.15 7.60 -3.05
C LEU A 110 -3.36 8.12 -2.29
N TYR A 111 -3.74 7.38 -1.28
CA TYR A 111 -4.85 7.72 -0.38
C TYR A 111 -4.36 7.79 1.05
N LYS A 112 -4.85 8.78 1.78
CA LYS A 112 -4.62 8.96 3.21
C LYS A 112 -5.93 8.79 3.96
N THR A 113 -5.93 7.92 4.98
CA THR A 113 -7.09 7.70 5.85
C THR A 113 -6.76 8.13 7.28
N ILE A 114 -7.65 8.88 7.90
CA ILE A 114 -7.65 9.17 9.34
C ILE A 114 -8.30 7.96 10.03
N ILE A 115 -7.53 7.23 10.83
CA ILE A 115 -7.98 5.93 11.36
C ILE A 115 -9.16 6.07 12.31
N ALA A 116 -9.20 7.15 13.11
CA ALA A 116 -10.27 7.39 14.08
C ALA A 116 -11.64 7.61 13.41
N THR A 117 -11.69 8.30 12.28
CA THR A 117 -12.93 8.66 11.58
C THR A 117 -13.24 7.76 10.40
N GLY A 118 -12.21 7.12 9.81
CA GLY A 118 -12.30 6.41 8.55
C GLY A 118 -12.34 7.35 7.32
N GLU A 119 -12.22 8.66 7.54
CA GLU A 119 -12.18 9.64 6.45
C GLU A 119 -10.97 9.37 5.55
N THR A 120 -11.21 9.21 4.26
CA THR A 120 -10.19 8.90 3.26
C THR A 120 -10.19 9.97 2.18
N ILE A 121 -9.01 10.52 1.92
CA ILE A 121 -8.78 11.52 0.87
C ILE A 121 -7.71 11.00 -0.10
N GLU A 122 -7.84 11.38 -1.36
CA GLU A 122 -6.78 11.21 -2.36
C GLU A 122 -5.73 12.31 -2.16
N LEU A 123 -4.45 11.94 -2.21
CA LEU A 123 -3.35 12.89 -2.11
C LEU A 123 -3.01 13.45 -3.48
N ASP A 124 -2.58 14.71 -3.51
CA ASP A 124 -2.04 15.34 -4.73
C ASP A 124 -0.73 14.64 -5.10
N THR A 125 -0.76 13.85 -6.18
CA THR A 125 0.38 13.06 -6.67
C THR A 125 0.36 12.95 -8.18
N VAL A 126 1.53 12.74 -8.78
CA VAL A 126 1.56 12.35 -10.20
C VAL A 126 1.07 10.91 -10.35
N GLY A 127 0.45 10.61 -11.48
CA GLY A 127 -0.11 9.28 -11.76
C GLY A 127 0.95 8.18 -11.72
N GLY A 128 0.50 6.97 -11.37
CA GLY A 128 1.38 5.82 -11.23
C GLY A 128 2.15 5.77 -9.91
N ALA A 129 1.66 6.46 -8.89
CA ALA A 129 2.24 6.51 -7.55
C ALA A 129 2.19 5.15 -6.84
N PHE A 130 3.28 4.74 -6.22
CA PHE A 130 3.37 3.53 -5.41
C PHE A 130 4.46 3.67 -4.32
N ASP A 131 4.53 2.68 -3.42
CA ASP A 131 5.44 2.59 -2.27
C ASP A 131 5.48 3.86 -1.41
N PRO A 132 4.32 4.34 -0.89
CA PRO A 132 4.28 5.50 -0.03
C PRO A 132 5.01 5.28 1.29
N ARG A 133 5.67 6.34 1.80
CA ARG A 133 6.36 6.36 3.10
C ARG A 133 6.08 7.68 3.81
N ILE A 134 5.43 7.60 4.96
CA ILE A 134 5.16 8.77 5.80
C ILE A 134 6.46 9.24 6.46
N SER A 135 6.66 10.56 6.50
CA SER A 135 7.79 11.19 7.22
C SER A 135 7.69 10.97 8.74
N PRO A 136 8.80 11.07 9.49
CA PRO A 136 8.80 10.89 10.94
C PRO A 136 7.85 11.82 11.70
N ASN A 137 7.60 13.04 11.19
CA ASN A 137 6.64 13.98 11.75
C ASN A 137 5.19 13.80 11.25
N GLY A 138 4.95 12.87 10.30
CA GLY A 138 3.62 12.59 9.78
C GLY A 138 3.08 13.59 8.74
N GLU A 139 3.83 14.63 8.37
CA GLU A 139 3.36 15.73 7.53
C GLU A 139 3.53 15.46 6.03
N LEU A 140 4.58 14.72 5.67
CA LEU A 140 4.94 14.44 4.29
C LEU A 140 4.80 12.95 3.97
N VAL A 141 4.56 12.67 2.70
CA VAL A 141 4.57 11.30 2.15
C VAL A 141 5.54 11.27 0.98
N ALA A 142 6.64 10.52 1.12
CA ALA A 142 7.51 10.21 0.01
C ALA A 142 6.96 9.01 -0.76
N TYR A 143 7.11 9.03 -2.07
CA TYR A 143 6.60 7.97 -2.94
C TYR A 143 7.39 7.88 -4.24
N HIS A 144 7.18 6.80 -4.95
CA HIS A 144 7.77 6.57 -6.26
C HIS A 144 6.72 6.71 -7.36
N ALA A 145 7.05 7.42 -8.44
CA ALA A 145 6.24 7.49 -9.66
C ALA A 145 7.13 7.80 -10.87
N ALA A 146 6.83 7.19 -12.02
CA ALA A 146 7.50 7.46 -13.31
C ALA A 146 9.05 7.45 -13.25
N GLY A 147 9.64 6.55 -12.46
CA GLY A 147 11.10 6.48 -12.28
C GLY A 147 11.67 7.51 -11.30
N GLN A 148 10.85 8.35 -10.69
CA GLN A 148 11.23 9.46 -9.83
C GLN A 148 10.89 9.20 -8.36
N LEU A 149 11.69 9.74 -7.44
CA LEU A 149 11.36 9.90 -6.03
C LEU A 149 10.69 11.26 -5.83
N ARG A 150 9.50 11.27 -5.28
CA ARG A 150 8.67 12.46 -5.08
C ARG A 150 8.17 12.53 -3.64
N VAL A 151 7.71 13.71 -3.25
CA VAL A 151 7.13 13.96 -1.93
C VAL A 151 5.88 14.81 -2.10
N THR A 152 4.80 14.42 -1.41
CA THR A 152 3.58 15.21 -1.31
C THR A 152 3.25 15.57 0.14
N GLY A 153 2.58 16.69 0.33
CA GLY A 153 2.15 17.22 1.63
C GLY A 153 1.18 18.38 1.47
N ALA A 154 1.10 19.26 2.47
CA ALA A 154 0.18 20.41 2.43
C ALA A 154 0.47 21.38 1.28
N ASP A 155 1.73 21.49 0.87
CA ASP A 155 2.19 22.36 -0.24
C ASP A 155 2.10 21.68 -1.62
N GLY A 156 1.44 20.52 -1.72
CA GLY A 156 1.29 19.75 -2.93
C GLY A 156 2.46 18.80 -3.20
N ASP A 157 2.52 18.31 -4.44
CA ASP A 157 3.54 17.36 -4.92
C ASP A 157 4.79 18.06 -5.42
N ARG A 158 5.96 17.46 -5.14
CA ARG A 158 7.25 17.95 -5.65
C ARG A 158 8.24 16.82 -5.93
N LEU A 159 9.07 17.04 -6.94
CA LEU A 159 10.18 16.16 -7.27
C LEU A 159 11.29 16.29 -6.22
N VAL A 160 11.82 15.16 -5.75
CA VAL A 160 13.00 15.09 -4.87
C VAL A 160 14.23 14.64 -5.65
N ALA A 161 14.10 13.55 -6.41
CA ALA A 161 15.16 13.04 -7.25
C ALA A 161 14.56 12.34 -8.46
N GLY A 162 15.18 12.54 -9.63
CA GLY A 162 14.71 11.96 -10.87
C GLY A 162 15.17 12.76 -12.07
N GLU A 163 15.05 12.14 -13.24
CA GLU A 163 15.28 12.74 -14.54
C GLU A 163 13.96 12.82 -15.30
N ASP A 164 13.99 13.40 -16.50
CA ASP A 164 12.84 13.40 -17.39
C ASP A 164 12.44 11.93 -17.69
N PRO A 165 11.22 11.51 -17.32
CA PRO A 165 10.77 10.13 -17.51
C PRO A 165 10.87 9.65 -18.97
N ALA A 166 10.75 10.55 -19.93
CA ALA A 166 10.83 10.23 -21.36
C ALA A 166 12.23 9.78 -21.81
N ASN A 167 13.27 10.15 -21.07
CA ASN A 167 14.67 9.93 -21.45
C ASN A 167 15.47 9.11 -20.43
N SER A 168 14.88 8.77 -19.29
CA SER A 168 15.63 8.14 -18.19
C SER A 168 15.56 6.61 -18.26
N ALA A 169 16.74 5.98 -18.28
CA ALA A 169 16.92 4.57 -18.00
C ALA A 169 17.15 4.29 -16.49
N ILE A 170 17.20 5.36 -15.67
CA ILE A 170 17.49 5.31 -14.24
C ILE A 170 16.19 5.44 -13.46
N THR A 171 16.01 4.61 -12.44
CA THR A 171 14.92 4.74 -11.46
C THR A 171 15.47 5.20 -10.13
N TRP A 172 14.86 6.26 -9.58
CA TRP A 172 15.25 6.85 -8.32
C TRP A 172 14.31 6.41 -7.19
N GLY A 173 14.87 5.96 -6.09
CA GLY A 173 14.08 5.55 -4.91
C GLY A 173 13.39 4.18 -5.01
N ALA A 174 13.41 3.51 -6.15
CA ALA A 174 12.96 2.14 -6.26
C ALA A 174 14.04 1.15 -5.81
N ALA A 175 13.63 0.05 -5.18
CA ALA A 175 14.55 -1.03 -4.90
C ALA A 175 15.00 -1.69 -6.22
N GLU A 176 16.31 -1.95 -6.33
CA GLU A 176 16.86 -2.75 -7.40
C GLU A 176 16.37 -4.21 -7.27
N PHE A 177 16.25 -4.92 -8.40
CA PHE A 177 15.65 -6.25 -8.46
C PHE A 177 16.32 -7.25 -7.50
N VAL A 178 17.64 -7.39 -7.59
CA VAL A 178 18.39 -8.35 -6.75
C VAL A 178 18.31 -7.96 -5.28
N ALA A 179 18.40 -6.66 -4.98
CA ALA A 179 18.28 -6.17 -3.60
C ALA A 179 16.89 -6.49 -3.00
N ALA A 180 15.84 -6.38 -3.80
CA ALA A 180 14.47 -6.68 -3.33
C ALA A 180 14.24 -8.18 -3.11
N GLU A 181 14.68 -9.03 -4.05
CA GLU A 181 14.42 -10.48 -4.00
C GLU A 181 15.41 -11.24 -3.11
N GLU A 182 16.70 -10.95 -3.23
CA GLU A 182 17.76 -11.73 -2.58
C GLU A 182 18.15 -11.17 -1.19
N MET A 183 18.06 -9.85 -1.01
CA MET A 183 18.50 -9.18 0.20
C MET A 183 17.35 -8.69 1.09
N GLY A 184 16.10 -8.93 0.71
CA GLY A 184 14.92 -8.48 1.45
C GLY A 184 14.78 -6.95 1.52
N ARG A 185 15.49 -6.19 0.67
CA ARG A 185 15.45 -4.74 0.62
C ARG A 185 14.39 -4.25 -0.35
N GLY A 186 13.14 -4.22 0.11
CA GLY A 186 11.97 -3.87 -0.72
C GLY A 186 11.80 -2.39 -1.05
N ARG A 187 12.77 -1.50 -0.69
CA ARG A 187 12.70 -0.05 -0.94
C ARG A 187 14.08 0.54 -1.22
N GLY A 188 14.12 1.68 -1.93
CA GLY A 188 15.35 2.38 -2.31
C GLY A 188 15.58 3.71 -1.61
N PHE A 189 14.75 4.12 -0.64
CA PHE A 189 14.88 5.37 0.11
C PHE A 189 14.41 5.24 1.55
N TRP A 190 14.87 6.14 2.39
CA TRP A 190 14.52 6.26 3.81
C TRP A 190 14.44 7.73 4.19
N TRP A 191 13.54 8.05 5.11
CA TRP A 191 13.56 9.34 5.76
C TRP A 191 14.77 9.45 6.68
N GLY A 192 15.36 10.64 6.76
CA GLY A 192 16.27 10.99 7.84
C GLY A 192 15.54 11.28 9.15
N PRO A 193 16.26 11.43 10.26
CA PRO A 193 15.73 11.84 11.55
C PRO A 193 15.21 13.28 11.51
#